data_fb1cbe30c7cc2ea83459277a5e582c60
#
_entry.id   fb1cbe30c7cc2ea83459277a5e582c60
#
_cell.length_a   1.000
_cell.length_b   1.000
_cell.length_c   1.000
_cell.angle_alpha   90.00
_cell.angle_beta   90.00
_cell.angle_gamma   90.00
#
_symmetry.space_group_name_H-M   'P 1'
#
loop_
_entity.id
_entity.type
_entity.pdbx_description
1 polymer ?
#
loop_
_entity_poly.entity_id
_entity_poly.type
_entity_poly.pdbx_seq_one_letter_code
_entity_poly.pdbx_strand_id
1 'polypeptide(L)'
;MIDIVSLGEILIDFTPNGTNEQGIALFARNPGGAPANVLAMNSKLGGSSAFIGKVGNDAFGSYLNDTLSNHNIDITGMATDSNVPTTLAFVQLDSKGDRSFSFYRNPGADMMLNADEVKKELIDECKIFHFGSLSLTDEPCRKATYDAVNYAKKLGKIISFDPNYRSLLWSD
;
A
#
# COMPACT_ATOMS: atom_id res chain seq x y z
N MET A 1 -19.85 8.97 -6.13
CA MET A 1 -19.57 7.53 -6.47
C MET A 1 -18.11 7.45 -6.87
N ILE A 2 -17.33 6.60 -6.24
CA ILE A 2 -15.88 6.43 -6.45
C ILE A 2 -15.67 5.30 -7.47
N ASP A 3 -14.77 5.49 -8.45
CA ASP A 3 -14.53 4.46 -9.46
C ASP A 3 -13.80 3.25 -8.86
N ILE A 4 -12.71 3.49 -8.12
CA ILE A 4 -11.93 2.41 -7.49
C ILE A 4 -11.61 2.78 -6.04
N VAL A 5 -11.96 1.89 -5.12
CA VAL A 5 -11.42 1.87 -3.75
C VAL A 5 -10.44 0.73 -3.64
N SER A 6 -9.26 1.00 -3.13
CA SER A 6 -8.20 -0.01 -2.97
C SER A 6 -7.86 -0.19 -1.49
N LEU A 7 -7.74 -1.45 -1.05
CA LEU A 7 -7.26 -1.81 0.28
C LEU A 7 -5.93 -2.55 0.17
N GLY A 8 -4.95 -2.13 0.96
CA GLY A 8 -3.67 -2.83 1.04
C GLY A 8 -2.52 -1.96 1.51
N GLU A 9 -1.33 -2.35 1.08
CA GLU A 9 -0.10 -1.68 1.45
C GLU A 9 0.16 -0.40 0.64
N ILE A 10 0.71 0.57 1.31
CA ILE A 10 1.51 1.65 0.75
C ILE A 10 2.81 1.73 1.58
N LEU A 11 3.93 1.89 0.91
CA LEU A 11 5.25 1.77 1.53
C LEU A 11 6.29 2.67 0.84
N ILE A 12 7.50 2.72 1.39
CA ILE A 12 8.62 3.39 0.74
C ILE A 12 9.51 2.36 0.05
N ASP A 13 9.73 2.56 -1.26
CA ASP A 13 10.77 1.86 -2.02
C ASP A 13 12.03 2.73 -2.10
N PHE A 14 13.10 2.32 -1.41
CA PHE A 14 14.42 2.90 -1.56
C PHE A 14 15.14 2.24 -2.73
N THR A 15 15.33 2.97 -3.83
CA THR A 15 16.03 2.48 -5.02
C THR A 15 17.40 3.11 -5.15
N PRO A 16 18.45 2.38 -5.61
CA PRO A 16 19.77 2.96 -5.84
C PRO A 16 19.70 4.18 -6.75
N ASN A 17 20.39 5.25 -6.37
CA ASN A 17 20.41 6.51 -7.11
C ASN A 17 21.85 7.07 -7.26
N GLY A 18 22.81 6.21 -7.61
CA GLY A 18 24.20 6.57 -7.79
C GLY A 18 24.96 6.81 -6.49
N THR A 19 25.97 7.66 -6.57
CA THR A 19 26.83 8.08 -5.43
C THR A 19 26.95 9.59 -5.40
N ASN A 20 27.21 10.15 -4.21
CA ASN A 20 27.58 11.57 -4.09
C ASN A 20 29.07 11.80 -4.45
N GLU A 21 29.53 13.05 -4.34
CA GLU A 21 30.93 13.46 -4.64
C GLU A 21 31.96 12.74 -3.76
N GLN A 22 31.57 12.27 -2.56
CA GLN A 22 32.41 11.51 -1.64
C GLN A 22 32.37 9.99 -1.89
N GLY A 23 31.66 9.53 -2.95
CA GLY A 23 31.52 8.10 -3.26
C GLY A 23 30.51 7.36 -2.36
N ILE A 24 29.69 8.07 -1.56
CA ILE A 24 28.68 7.47 -0.70
C ILE A 24 27.45 7.13 -1.54
N ALA A 25 26.95 5.90 -1.42
CA ALA A 25 25.76 5.43 -2.13
C ALA A 25 24.52 6.26 -1.74
N LEU A 26 23.75 6.65 -2.75
CA LEU A 26 22.50 7.39 -2.60
C LEU A 26 21.32 6.48 -2.93
N PHE A 27 20.21 6.73 -2.25
CA PHE A 27 18.94 6.08 -2.52
C PHE A 27 17.85 7.11 -2.79
N ALA A 28 17.10 6.93 -3.86
CA ALA A 28 15.86 7.67 -4.08
C ALA A 28 14.74 7.07 -3.23
N ARG A 29 13.98 7.95 -2.56
CA ARG A 29 12.79 7.58 -1.78
C ARG A 29 11.57 7.65 -2.69
N ASN A 30 11.02 6.50 -3.06
CA ASN A 30 9.86 6.42 -3.92
C ASN A 30 8.63 5.90 -3.15
N PRO A 31 7.43 6.43 -3.41
CA PRO A 31 6.21 5.78 -2.93
C PRO A 31 6.00 4.47 -3.70
N GLY A 32 5.65 3.41 -2.99
CA GLY A 32 5.40 2.07 -3.53
C GLY A 32 4.12 1.46 -2.95
N GLY A 33 3.84 0.23 -3.36
CA GLY A 33 2.62 -0.51 -2.99
C GLY A 33 1.71 -0.71 -4.20
N ALA A 34 1.44 -1.98 -4.53
CA ALA A 34 0.67 -2.32 -5.72
C ALA A 34 -0.75 -1.71 -5.69
N PRO A 35 -1.52 -1.79 -4.58
CA PRO A 35 -2.84 -1.19 -4.50
C PRO A 35 -2.83 0.34 -4.69
N ALA A 36 -1.82 1.03 -4.13
CA ALA A 36 -1.67 2.47 -4.28
C ALA A 36 -1.32 2.87 -5.72
N ASN A 37 -0.48 2.08 -6.41
CA ASN A 37 -0.10 2.31 -7.81
C ASN A 37 -1.30 2.21 -8.76
N VAL A 38 -2.24 1.28 -8.52
CA VAL A 38 -3.50 1.19 -9.28
C VAL A 38 -4.29 2.48 -9.18
N LEU A 39 -4.44 3.02 -7.96
CA LEU A 39 -5.17 4.26 -7.73
C LEU A 39 -4.48 5.48 -8.35
N ALA A 40 -3.15 5.56 -8.23
CA ALA A 40 -2.38 6.65 -8.83
C ALA A 40 -2.55 6.68 -10.36
N MET A 41 -2.58 5.51 -11.00
CA MET A 41 -2.83 5.42 -12.44
C MET A 41 -4.28 5.77 -12.78
N ASN A 42 -5.27 5.26 -12.03
CA ASN A 42 -6.68 5.60 -12.23
C ASN A 42 -6.91 7.12 -12.13
N SER A 43 -6.33 7.77 -11.12
CA SER A 43 -6.44 9.22 -10.94
C SER A 43 -5.78 9.99 -12.08
N LYS A 44 -4.62 9.57 -12.58
CA LYS A 44 -3.95 10.16 -13.75
C LYS A 44 -4.79 10.06 -15.04
N LEU A 45 -5.63 9.02 -15.13
CA LEU A 45 -6.55 8.82 -16.25
C LEU A 45 -7.89 9.56 -16.06
N GLY A 46 -8.04 10.33 -14.98
CA GLY A 46 -9.23 11.13 -14.67
C GLY A 46 -10.31 10.39 -13.87
N GLY A 47 -10.03 9.18 -13.39
CA GLY A 47 -10.94 8.43 -12.51
C GLY A 47 -10.86 8.90 -11.05
N SER A 48 -11.93 8.65 -10.29
CA SER A 48 -11.98 8.91 -8.84
C SER A 48 -11.49 7.72 -8.04
N SER A 49 -10.67 7.99 -7.01
CA SER A 49 -9.96 6.96 -6.25
C SER A 49 -10.00 7.23 -4.76
N ALA A 50 -10.08 6.16 -3.94
CA ALA A 50 -9.88 6.25 -2.49
C ALA A 50 -9.04 5.06 -1.99
N PHE A 51 -8.24 5.30 -0.96
CA PHE A 51 -7.33 4.31 -0.39
C PHE A 51 -7.72 3.94 1.04
N ILE A 52 -7.69 2.65 1.34
CA ILE A 52 -7.85 2.07 2.68
C ILE A 52 -6.55 1.35 3.03
N GLY A 53 -5.91 1.77 4.11
CA GLY A 53 -4.66 1.18 4.56
C GLY A 53 -4.15 1.81 5.85
N LYS A 54 -2.91 1.49 6.22
CA LYS A 54 -2.32 1.98 7.46
C LYS A 54 -0.84 2.28 7.27
N VAL A 55 -0.40 3.41 7.81
CA VAL A 55 1.01 3.85 7.86
C VAL A 55 1.43 4.14 9.29
N GLY A 56 2.72 4.21 9.54
CA GLY A 56 3.24 4.62 10.84
C GLY A 56 3.09 6.12 11.10
N ASN A 57 3.09 6.52 12.36
CA ASN A 57 3.18 7.92 12.78
C ASN A 57 4.64 8.41 12.66
N ASP A 58 5.14 8.45 11.43
CA ASP A 58 6.51 8.82 11.11
C ASP A 58 6.60 9.69 9.85
N ALA A 59 7.80 10.17 9.53
CA ALA A 59 8.02 11.04 8.36
C ALA A 59 7.74 10.33 7.02
N PHE A 60 7.80 8.99 6.98
CA PHE A 60 7.47 8.21 5.80
C PHE A 60 5.96 8.10 5.63
N GLY A 61 5.21 7.84 6.71
CA GLY A 61 3.76 7.82 6.69
C GLY A 61 3.18 9.17 6.27
N SER A 62 3.69 10.27 6.81
CA SER A 62 3.29 11.63 6.39
C SER A 62 3.55 11.85 4.89
N TYR A 63 4.74 11.49 4.40
CA TYR A 63 5.08 11.61 2.98
C TYR A 63 4.15 10.79 2.07
N LEU A 64 3.78 9.58 2.48
CA LEU A 64 2.88 8.74 1.70
C LEU A 64 1.46 9.30 1.65
N ASN A 65 0.96 9.84 2.76
CA ASN A 65 -0.33 10.54 2.82
C ASN A 65 -0.35 11.76 1.88
N ASP A 66 0.69 12.59 1.94
CA ASP A 66 0.83 13.74 1.06
C ASP A 66 0.89 13.32 -0.42
N THR A 67 1.60 12.22 -0.70
CA THR A 67 1.72 11.69 -2.06
C THR A 67 0.36 11.26 -2.62
N LEU A 68 -0.43 10.50 -1.86
CA LEU A 68 -1.78 10.09 -2.29
C LEU A 68 -2.68 11.31 -2.50
N SER A 69 -2.67 12.26 -1.55
CA SER A 69 -3.47 13.49 -1.63
C SER A 69 -3.10 14.33 -2.85
N ASN A 70 -1.80 14.46 -3.17
CA ASN A 70 -1.31 15.18 -4.35
C ASN A 70 -1.71 14.51 -5.67
N HIS A 71 -2.05 13.22 -5.64
CA HIS A 71 -2.64 12.49 -6.76
C HIS A 71 -4.17 12.53 -6.77
N ASN A 72 -4.82 13.37 -5.96
CA ASN A 72 -6.27 13.48 -5.80
C ASN A 72 -6.93 12.15 -5.40
N ILE A 73 -6.25 11.35 -4.60
CA ILE A 73 -6.79 10.12 -4.02
C ILE A 73 -7.35 10.47 -2.64
N ASP A 74 -8.59 10.06 -2.37
CA ASP A 74 -9.20 10.21 -1.06
C ASP A 74 -8.49 9.31 -0.05
N ILE A 75 -7.93 9.91 1.00
CA ILE A 75 -7.18 9.26 2.08
C ILE A 75 -7.98 9.16 3.39
N THR A 76 -9.27 9.41 3.39
CA THR A 76 -10.12 9.29 4.60
C THR A 76 -10.13 7.88 5.19
N GLY A 77 -9.77 6.87 4.37
CA GLY A 77 -9.57 5.49 4.78
C GLY A 77 -8.16 5.15 5.29
N MET A 78 -7.26 6.14 5.37
CA MET A 78 -5.91 5.91 5.91
C MET A 78 -5.92 5.96 7.44
N ALA A 79 -5.47 4.87 8.06
CA ALA A 79 -5.20 4.79 9.49
C ALA A 79 -3.72 5.10 9.78
N THR A 80 -3.43 5.48 11.02
CA THR A 80 -2.06 5.73 11.48
C THR A 80 -1.77 4.88 12.71
N ASP A 81 -0.64 4.17 12.70
CA ASP A 81 -0.16 3.42 13.86
C ASP A 81 0.87 4.24 14.63
N SER A 82 0.67 4.39 15.95
CA SER A 82 1.59 5.15 16.80
C SER A 82 2.81 4.35 17.28
N ASN A 83 2.78 3.03 17.14
CA ASN A 83 3.79 2.11 17.69
C ASN A 83 4.57 1.34 16.61
N VAL A 84 3.97 1.12 15.45
CA VAL A 84 4.55 0.34 14.36
C VAL A 84 4.93 1.27 13.20
N PRO A 85 6.19 1.21 12.73
CA PRO A 85 6.67 2.11 11.70
C PRO A 85 6.08 1.80 10.32
N THR A 86 6.14 2.79 9.43
CA THR A 86 5.84 2.61 8.01
C THR A 86 6.77 1.57 7.39
N THR A 87 6.22 0.67 6.59
CA THR A 87 6.99 -0.35 5.87
C THR A 87 7.97 0.27 4.88
N LEU A 88 9.20 -0.24 4.89
CA LEU A 88 10.26 0.15 3.96
C LEU A 88 10.71 -1.06 3.16
N ALA A 89 11.03 -0.85 1.89
CA ALA A 89 11.70 -1.81 1.02
C ALA A 89 12.97 -1.18 0.43
N PHE A 90 14.07 -1.91 0.47
CA PHE A 90 15.31 -1.52 -0.19
C PHE A 90 15.50 -2.40 -1.40
N VAL A 91 15.59 -1.77 -2.56
CA VAL A 91 15.92 -2.43 -3.82
C VAL A 91 17.43 -2.46 -3.97
N GLN A 92 17.98 -3.62 -4.21
CA GLN A 92 19.38 -3.82 -4.55
C GLN A 92 19.49 -4.37 -5.98
N LEU A 93 20.47 -3.93 -6.70
CA LEU A 93 20.80 -4.46 -8.03
C LEU A 93 22.09 -5.27 -7.89
N ASP A 94 22.07 -6.49 -8.40
CA ASP A 94 23.29 -7.27 -8.52
C ASP A 94 24.14 -6.83 -9.74
N SER A 95 25.28 -7.47 -9.94
CA SER A 95 26.19 -7.16 -11.06
C SER A 95 25.62 -7.49 -12.45
N LYS A 96 24.48 -8.23 -12.51
CA LYS A 96 23.76 -8.55 -13.74
C LYS A 96 22.53 -7.65 -13.96
N GLY A 97 22.22 -6.77 -12.99
CA GLY A 97 21.06 -5.91 -13.01
C GLY A 97 19.77 -6.58 -12.46
N ASP A 98 19.89 -7.77 -11.89
CA ASP A 98 18.78 -8.44 -11.24
C ASP A 98 18.44 -7.75 -9.92
N ARG A 99 17.12 -7.61 -9.66
CA ARG A 99 16.62 -6.93 -8.47
C ARG A 99 16.44 -7.91 -7.31
N SER A 100 17.00 -7.54 -6.17
CA SER A 100 16.66 -8.15 -4.89
C SER A 100 16.02 -7.11 -3.96
N PHE A 101 15.24 -7.57 -2.99
CA PHE A 101 14.51 -6.72 -2.06
C PHE A 101 14.84 -7.11 -0.62
N SER A 102 15.07 -6.09 0.21
CA SER A 102 15.13 -6.25 1.65
C SER A 102 13.97 -5.48 2.26
N PHE A 103 13.04 -6.18 2.92
CA PHE A 103 11.85 -5.59 3.53
C PHE A 103 12.07 -5.35 5.02
N TYR A 104 11.73 -4.15 5.46
CA TYR A 104 11.59 -3.77 6.87
C TYR A 104 10.10 -3.71 7.18
N ARG A 105 9.51 -4.91 7.39
CA ARG A 105 8.07 -5.16 7.57
C ARG A 105 7.85 -6.29 8.59
N ASN A 106 8.42 -6.17 9.79
CA ASN A 106 8.30 -7.20 10.83
C ASN A 106 8.06 -6.60 12.24
N PRO A 107 6.82 -6.14 12.54
CA PRO A 107 5.76 -5.82 11.59
C PRO A 107 5.97 -4.45 10.92
N GLY A 108 5.30 -4.21 9.80
CA GLY A 108 5.07 -2.90 9.22
C GLY A 108 3.65 -2.42 9.55
N ALA A 109 3.43 -1.11 9.57
CA ALA A 109 2.13 -0.54 9.94
C ALA A 109 0.98 -1.04 9.04
N ASP A 110 1.25 -1.31 7.76
CA ASP A 110 0.28 -1.86 6.82
C ASP A 110 -0.28 -3.23 7.23
N MET A 111 0.50 -4.03 7.99
CA MET A 111 0.05 -5.32 8.55
C MET A 111 -0.92 -5.16 9.71
N MET A 112 -0.92 -3.99 10.36
CA MET A 112 -1.64 -3.71 11.60
C MET A 112 -3.02 -3.08 11.37
N LEU A 113 -3.52 -3.07 10.14
CA LEU A 113 -4.88 -2.60 9.84
C LEU A 113 -5.91 -3.56 10.45
N ASN A 114 -6.74 -3.05 11.36
CA ASN A 114 -7.82 -3.81 11.98
C ASN A 114 -9.13 -3.65 11.20
N ALA A 115 -10.04 -4.60 11.36
CA ALA A 115 -11.33 -4.60 10.66
C ALA A 115 -12.25 -3.41 11.02
N ASP A 116 -12.12 -2.88 12.24
CA ASP A 116 -12.86 -1.71 12.72
C ASP A 116 -12.29 -0.37 12.22
N GLU A 117 -11.06 -0.37 11.72
CA GLU A 117 -10.44 0.80 11.06
C GLU A 117 -10.84 0.91 9.58
N VAL A 118 -11.39 -0.15 8.99
CA VAL A 118 -11.84 -0.14 7.58
C VAL A 118 -13.05 0.77 7.41
N LYS A 119 -12.90 1.83 6.63
CA LYS A 119 -13.98 2.78 6.29
C LYS A 119 -14.94 2.19 5.28
N LYS A 120 -16.02 1.56 5.78
CA LYS A 120 -17.04 0.90 4.95
C LYS A 120 -17.78 1.86 4.03
N GLU A 121 -17.91 3.12 4.43
CA GLU A 121 -18.54 4.19 3.66
C GLU A 121 -17.88 4.37 2.29
N LEU A 122 -16.55 4.21 2.22
CA LEU A 122 -15.84 4.23 0.94
C LEU A 122 -16.21 3.03 0.06
N ILE A 123 -16.40 1.85 0.68
CA ILE A 123 -16.83 0.64 -0.04
C ILE A 123 -18.27 0.79 -0.53
N ASP A 124 -19.15 1.41 0.26
CA ASP A 124 -20.55 1.67 -0.13
C ASP A 124 -20.61 2.52 -1.40
N GLU A 125 -19.69 3.47 -1.56
CA GLU A 125 -19.67 4.42 -2.68
C GLU A 125 -18.87 3.95 -3.90
N CYS A 126 -18.11 2.86 -3.82
CA CYS A 126 -17.26 2.44 -4.93
C CYS A 126 -17.99 1.62 -5.99
N LYS A 127 -17.44 1.63 -7.21
CA LYS A 127 -17.80 0.70 -8.29
C LYS A 127 -16.97 -0.58 -8.20
N ILE A 128 -15.66 -0.41 -8.02
CA ILE A 128 -14.66 -1.48 -7.96
C ILE A 128 -13.98 -1.44 -6.61
N PHE A 129 -13.95 -2.59 -5.92
CA PHE A 129 -13.12 -2.80 -4.74
C PHE A 129 -11.91 -3.63 -5.12
N HIS A 130 -10.71 -3.04 -5.02
CA HIS A 130 -9.43 -3.63 -5.38
C HIS A 130 -8.61 -3.96 -4.15
N PHE A 131 -7.86 -5.07 -4.17
CA PHE A 131 -6.90 -5.41 -3.12
C PHE A 131 -5.74 -6.24 -3.67
N GLY A 132 -4.62 -6.22 -2.96
CA GLY A 132 -3.43 -7.00 -3.26
C GLY A 132 -3.22 -8.17 -2.31
N SER A 133 -2.27 -9.06 -2.63
CA SER A 133 -1.99 -10.23 -1.79
C SER A 133 -1.23 -9.89 -0.50
N LEU A 134 -0.49 -8.79 -0.45
CA LEU A 134 0.30 -8.44 0.72
C LEU A 134 -0.55 -8.16 1.97
N SER A 135 -1.79 -7.68 1.79
CA SER A 135 -2.73 -7.51 2.89
C SER A 135 -3.25 -8.84 3.46
N LEU A 136 -2.93 -9.97 2.81
CA LEU A 136 -3.31 -11.31 3.24
C LEU A 136 -2.15 -12.09 3.91
N THR A 137 -0.97 -11.49 4.05
CA THR A 137 0.22 -12.21 4.57
C THR A 137 0.08 -12.53 6.04
N ASP A 138 -0.54 -11.65 6.85
CA ASP A 138 -0.62 -11.86 8.31
C ASP A 138 -1.83 -11.15 8.94
N GLU A 139 -2.14 -11.52 10.17
CA GLU A 139 -3.14 -10.86 11.00
C GLU A 139 -2.58 -9.57 11.64
N PRO A 140 -3.41 -8.57 11.93
CA PRO A 140 -4.86 -8.50 11.75
C PRO A 140 -5.32 -8.11 10.34
N CYS A 141 -4.41 -7.64 9.47
CA CYS A 141 -4.75 -7.10 8.15
C CYS A 141 -5.44 -8.14 7.24
N ARG A 142 -5.06 -9.42 7.34
CA ARG A 142 -5.71 -10.52 6.61
C ARG A 142 -7.20 -10.57 6.90
N LYS A 143 -7.58 -10.56 8.18
CA LYS A 143 -9.00 -10.55 8.58
C LYS A 143 -9.71 -9.30 8.10
N ALA A 144 -9.10 -8.13 8.26
CA ALA A 144 -9.67 -6.86 7.79
C ALA A 144 -9.95 -6.90 6.28
N THR A 145 -9.01 -7.44 5.51
CA THR A 145 -9.13 -7.58 4.05
C THR A 145 -10.27 -8.54 3.67
N TYR A 146 -10.34 -9.74 4.30
CA TYR A 146 -11.42 -10.69 4.03
C TYR A 146 -12.80 -10.12 4.38
N ASP A 147 -12.91 -9.42 5.52
CA ASP A 147 -14.17 -8.81 5.94
C ASP A 147 -14.60 -7.72 4.94
N ALA A 148 -13.66 -6.88 4.47
CA ALA A 148 -13.90 -5.84 3.48
C ALA A 148 -14.33 -6.42 2.12
N VAL A 149 -13.63 -7.45 1.63
CA VAL A 149 -13.97 -8.16 0.37
C VAL A 149 -15.37 -8.78 0.45
N ASN A 150 -15.69 -9.46 1.57
CA ASN A 150 -16.99 -10.07 1.75
C ASN A 150 -18.09 -9.01 1.84
N TYR A 151 -17.82 -7.86 2.45
CA TYR A 151 -18.73 -6.73 2.51
C TYR A 151 -18.99 -6.16 1.11
N ALA A 152 -17.93 -5.88 0.35
CA ALA A 152 -18.04 -5.40 -1.03
C ALA A 152 -18.82 -6.36 -1.93
N LYS A 153 -18.58 -7.68 -1.80
CA LYS A 153 -19.34 -8.71 -2.53
C LYS A 153 -20.84 -8.69 -2.20
N LYS A 154 -21.20 -8.54 -0.93
CA LYS A 154 -22.63 -8.46 -0.51
C LYS A 154 -23.33 -7.25 -1.11
N LEU A 155 -22.60 -6.16 -1.37
CA LEU A 155 -23.10 -4.96 -2.03
C LEU A 155 -23.09 -5.05 -3.56
N GLY A 156 -22.68 -6.18 -4.14
CA GLY A 156 -22.60 -6.36 -5.59
C GLY A 156 -21.49 -5.56 -6.27
N LYS A 157 -20.46 -5.15 -5.53
CA LYS A 157 -19.30 -4.43 -6.10
C LYS A 157 -18.47 -5.36 -6.98
N ILE A 158 -17.83 -4.79 -8.00
CA ILE A 158 -16.84 -5.52 -8.79
C ILE A 158 -15.59 -5.73 -7.90
N ILE A 159 -15.15 -6.97 -7.77
CA ILE A 159 -13.94 -7.32 -7.01
C ILE A 159 -12.77 -7.47 -7.98
N SER A 160 -11.71 -6.72 -7.72
CA SER A 160 -10.44 -6.78 -8.45
C SER A 160 -9.33 -7.23 -7.51
N PHE A 161 -8.54 -8.20 -7.94
CA PHE A 161 -7.44 -8.76 -7.15
C PHE A 161 -6.16 -8.83 -7.97
N ASP A 162 -5.09 -8.25 -7.43
CA ASP A 162 -3.73 -8.42 -7.96
C ASP A 162 -2.94 -9.31 -7.01
N PRO A 163 -2.56 -10.54 -7.41
CA PRO A 163 -1.73 -11.40 -6.57
C PRO A 163 -0.41 -10.74 -6.19
N ASN A 164 0.26 -10.07 -7.11
CA ASN A 164 1.55 -9.38 -6.90
C ASN A 164 2.45 -10.09 -5.88
N TYR A 165 2.59 -11.40 -6.05
CA TYR A 165 3.18 -12.31 -5.07
C TYR A 165 4.64 -11.99 -4.80
N ARG A 166 4.99 -11.92 -3.51
CA ARG A 166 6.34 -11.70 -3.01
C ARG A 166 6.68 -12.82 -2.03
N SER A 167 7.35 -13.87 -2.51
CA SER A 167 7.66 -15.07 -1.71
C SER A 167 8.34 -14.74 -0.36
N LEU A 168 9.19 -13.72 -0.33
CA LEU A 168 9.89 -13.28 0.89
C LEU A 168 8.98 -12.72 2.00
N LEU A 169 7.73 -12.41 1.69
CA LEU A 169 6.76 -11.84 2.64
C LEU A 169 5.70 -12.84 3.11
N TRP A 170 5.76 -14.08 2.62
CA TRP A 170 4.86 -15.15 3.04
C TRP A 170 5.60 -16.13 3.94
N SER A 171 4.99 -16.49 5.09
CA SER A 171 5.40 -17.64 5.90
C SER A 171 4.88 -18.91 5.25
N ASP A 172 5.71 -19.96 5.24
CA ASP A 172 5.32 -21.31 4.82
C ASP A 172 4.23 -21.89 5.72
#